data_8e018f7073044800bcc093e2d7573c24
#
_entry.id   8e018f7073044800bcc093e2d7573c24
#
_cell.length_a   1.000
_cell.length_b   1.000
_cell.length_c   1.000
_cell.angle_alpha   90.00
_cell.angle_beta   90.00
_cell.angle_gamma   90.00
#
_symmetry.space_group_name_H-M   'P 1'
#
loop_
_entity.id
_entity.type
_entity.pdbx_description
1 polymer ?
#
loop_
_entity_poly.entity_id
_entity_poly.type
_entity_poly.pdbx_seq_one_letter_code
_entity_poly.pdbx_strand_id
1 'polypeptide(L)'
;MINPFQLVIVMDIMDLASKFIISKTRRYGARVAKTKTAPAIPGASPVLIEGTRWNAGFSREEIMPEEIGEKTYYIAGHGSGHVMEGVISPVYIHAVWLDCGTDEGILWLSADIVGLTRIEVNKIRSMIMASPEIKGCRHINFSCTHSHSGIDTLGYWGKPNLVSIPSDGKDKNYMDMLMKKAVEVSEKAYLGRKSGALYSGRVLVPGGLLAKRDFVDKHEYLSRIRFAPDDGSDEIWILNFGGHPNSLGGGNRMLSGEYPYFMREQIKSECGADVLFGVGAVGGMDAAENDRDDNLNCVKMQGRMLCEYSQKVTEEKELEPVIKFINQPFYMPVDNNVLTLLATRGVMSFNAYPAAPGESELGIKMETELTYITFGSQKILCLPGENFVSTVYGAYNTADNSATGKGPEINPEPLAVTAGDDTMITFGVTNDMTGYVVPPNDFILNPTQPYLNGYRDRFDKNHYHETNSMGPKTQECIADTFSEVLKNFN
;
A
#
# COMPACT_ATOMS: atom_id res chain seq x y z
N MET A 1 0.56 -37.43 -1.70
CA MET A 1 -0.59 -37.50 -2.67
C MET A 1 -1.87 -37.69 -1.85
N ILE A 2 -2.80 -36.74 -1.92
CA ILE A 2 -4.10 -36.82 -1.25
C ILE A 2 -4.98 -37.80 -2.05
N ASN A 3 -5.59 -38.77 -1.38
CA ASN A 3 -6.50 -39.74 -2.00
C ASN A 3 -7.75 -39.00 -2.54
N PRO A 4 -8.31 -39.36 -3.72
CA PRO A 4 -9.53 -38.76 -4.27
C PRO A 4 -10.70 -38.65 -3.30
N PHE A 5 -10.86 -39.63 -2.42
CA PHE A 5 -11.88 -39.61 -1.36
C PHE A 5 -11.61 -38.53 -0.29
N GLN A 6 -10.36 -38.30 0.07
CA GLN A 6 -9.96 -37.21 0.98
C GLN A 6 -10.17 -35.85 0.34
N LEU A 7 -9.93 -35.73 -0.97
CA LEU A 7 -10.14 -34.50 -1.72
C LEU A 7 -11.63 -34.09 -1.76
N VAL A 8 -12.54 -35.05 -1.98
CA VAL A 8 -14.00 -34.81 -1.96
C VAL A 8 -14.45 -34.36 -0.57
N ILE A 9 -14.00 -35.02 0.52
CA ILE A 9 -14.36 -34.63 1.89
C ILE A 9 -13.84 -33.22 2.23
N VAL A 10 -12.64 -32.87 1.79
CA VAL A 10 -12.06 -31.54 2.01
C VAL A 10 -12.85 -30.48 1.26
N MET A 11 -13.26 -30.74 0.01
CA MET A 11 -14.09 -29.81 -0.77
C MET A 11 -15.46 -29.58 -0.10
N ASP A 12 -16.13 -30.63 0.39
CA ASP A 12 -17.40 -30.51 1.10
C ASP A 12 -17.28 -29.68 2.40
N ILE A 13 -16.19 -29.85 3.14
CA ILE A 13 -15.93 -29.05 4.36
C ILE A 13 -15.70 -27.58 4.02
N MET A 14 -14.96 -27.28 2.96
CA MET A 14 -14.68 -25.91 2.52
C MET A 14 -15.95 -25.21 2.02
N ASP A 15 -16.81 -25.91 1.28
CA ASP A 15 -18.10 -25.39 0.82
C ASP A 15 -19.05 -25.08 2.00
N LEU A 16 -19.07 -25.96 3.01
CA LEU A 16 -19.85 -25.73 4.23
C LEU A 16 -19.30 -24.54 5.01
N ALA A 17 -17.97 -24.41 5.12
CA ALA A 17 -17.32 -23.27 5.75
C ALA A 17 -17.66 -21.97 5.02
N SER A 18 -17.58 -21.96 3.70
CA SER A 18 -17.93 -20.80 2.88
C SER A 18 -19.38 -20.35 3.09
N LYS A 19 -20.33 -21.29 3.03
CA LYS A 19 -21.75 -21.01 3.31
C LYS A 19 -21.98 -20.45 4.71
N PHE A 20 -21.27 -20.98 5.71
CA PHE A 20 -21.33 -20.48 7.07
C PHE A 20 -20.79 -19.05 7.18
N ILE A 21 -19.64 -18.77 6.55
CA ILE A 21 -19.01 -17.43 6.52
C ILE A 21 -19.96 -16.43 5.90
N ILE A 22 -20.51 -16.71 4.71
CA ILE A 22 -21.48 -15.87 4.00
C ILE A 22 -22.70 -15.58 4.86
N SER A 23 -23.29 -16.62 5.48
CA SER A 23 -24.46 -16.45 6.36
C SER A 23 -24.16 -15.56 7.56
N LYS A 24 -22.98 -15.72 8.18
CA LYS A 24 -22.57 -14.95 9.36
C LYS A 24 -22.31 -13.49 9.01
N THR A 25 -21.64 -13.23 7.90
CA THR A 25 -21.28 -11.87 7.46
C THR A 25 -22.50 -11.10 6.94
N ARG A 26 -23.44 -11.74 6.26
CA ARG A 26 -24.74 -11.12 5.91
C ARG A 26 -25.54 -10.72 7.15
N ARG A 27 -25.55 -11.55 8.21
CA ARG A 27 -26.19 -11.17 9.50
C ARG A 27 -25.46 -10.00 10.15
N TYR A 28 -24.14 -9.93 10.04
CA TYR A 28 -23.37 -8.78 10.52
C TYR A 28 -23.76 -7.52 9.76
N GLY A 29 -23.82 -7.55 8.43
CA GLY A 29 -24.25 -6.44 7.59
C GLY A 29 -25.66 -5.95 7.95
N ALA A 30 -26.62 -6.88 8.10
CA ALA A 30 -27.98 -6.56 8.55
C ALA A 30 -28.01 -5.91 9.96
N ARG A 31 -27.10 -6.28 10.86
CA ARG A 31 -26.96 -5.62 12.17
C ARG A 31 -26.38 -4.22 12.02
N VAL A 32 -25.32 -4.05 11.21
CA VAL A 32 -24.72 -2.73 10.94
C VAL A 32 -25.77 -1.77 10.39
N ALA A 33 -26.59 -2.22 9.43
CA ALA A 33 -27.67 -1.42 8.84
C ALA A 33 -28.71 -0.93 9.86
N LYS A 34 -28.91 -1.68 10.95
CA LYS A 34 -29.86 -1.31 12.02
C LYS A 34 -29.25 -0.44 13.13
N THR A 35 -27.93 -0.50 13.32
CA THR A 35 -27.29 0.07 14.52
C THR A 35 -26.32 1.20 14.23
N LYS A 36 -25.96 1.42 12.97
CA LYS A 36 -24.99 2.44 12.56
C LYS A 36 -25.54 3.35 11.48
N THR A 37 -25.04 4.57 11.46
CA THR A 37 -25.24 5.53 10.39
C THR A 37 -23.86 5.92 9.85
N ALA A 38 -23.70 5.98 8.53
CA ALA A 38 -22.49 6.45 7.93
C ALA A 38 -22.37 7.97 8.15
N PRO A 39 -21.25 8.48 8.72
CA PRO A 39 -20.99 9.91 8.78
C PRO A 39 -21.04 10.54 7.38
N ALA A 40 -21.44 11.81 7.31
CA ALA A 40 -21.30 12.55 6.07
C ALA A 40 -19.80 12.77 5.76
N ILE A 41 -19.41 12.51 4.53
CA ILE A 41 -18.06 12.80 4.07
C ILE A 41 -18.02 14.28 3.64
N PRO A 42 -17.04 15.06 4.14
CA PRO A 42 -16.87 16.44 3.67
C PRO A 42 -16.51 16.47 2.19
N GLY A 43 -16.98 17.49 1.49
CA GLY A 43 -16.58 17.73 0.11
C GLY A 43 -15.09 18.03 -0.01
N ALA A 44 -14.52 17.70 -1.16
CA ALA A 44 -13.13 17.96 -1.48
C ALA A 44 -12.84 19.47 -1.49
N SER A 45 -11.85 19.90 -0.73
CA SER A 45 -11.39 21.29 -0.71
C SER A 45 -9.88 21.32 -0.71
N PRO A 46 -9.24 22.08 -1.65
CA PRO A 46 -7.81 22.16 -1.72
C PRO A 46 -7.22 22.95 -0.56
N VAL A 47 -6.08 22.47 -0.07
CA VAL A 47 -5.18 23.23 0.81
C VAL A 47 -4.01 23.67 -0.04
N LEU A 48 -3.63 24.96 0.05
CA LEU A 48 -2.53 25.56 -0.67
C LEU A 48 -1.52 26.13 0.34
N ILE A 49 -0.26 25.79 0.17
CA ILE A 49 0.88 26.32 0.91
C ILE A 49 1.86 26.85 -0.13
N GLU A 50 2.05 28.16 -0.14
CA GLU A 50 2.95 28.84 -1.10
C GLU A 50 4.04 29.58 -0.35
N GLY A 51 5.25 29.53 -0.86
CA GLY A 51 6.38 30.20 -0.27
C GLY A 51 7.46 30.55 -1.29
N THR A 52 8.64 30.82 -0.79
CA THR A 52 9.76 31.29 -1.65
C THR A 52 10.93 30.32 -1.70
N ARG A 53 10.91 29.28 -0.84
CA ARG A 53 12.00 28.31 -0.70
C ARG A 53 11.49 27.01 -0.16
N TRP A 54 12.00 25.90 -0.67
CA TRP A 54 11.75 24.61 -0.03
C TRP A 54 12.54 24.45 1.25
N ASN A 55 11.92 23.90 2.28
CA ASN A 55 12.60 23.31 3.42
C ASN A 55 12.21 21.84 3.51
N ALA A 56 13.20 20.99 3.79
CA ALA A 56 12.95 19.59 4.08
C ALA A 56 13.84 19.09 5.23
N GLY A 57 13.34 18.11 5.94
CA GLY A 57 14.09 17.38 6.95
C GLY A 57 13.73 15.89 6.89
N PHE A 58 14.70 15.07 7.22
CA PHE A 58 14.60 13.61 7.20
C PHE A 58 15.00 13.03 8.56
N SER A 59 14.35 11.95 8.91
CA SER A 59 14.78 11.08 10.02
C SER A 59 14.39 9.64 9.75
N ARG A 60 15.12 8.71 10.39
CA ARG A 60 14.77 7.29 10.44
C ARG A 60 14.92 6.73 11.85
N GLU A 61 14.07 5.77 12.19
CA GLU A 61 14.13 5.02 13.46
C GLU A 61 13.96 3.53 13.17
N GLU A 62 14.67 2.70 13.94
CA GLU A 62 14.45 1.26 13.89
C GLU A 62 13.11 0.90 14.53
N ILE A 63 12.38 -0.03 13.86
CA ILE A 63 11.13 -0.62 14.35
C ILE A 63 11.29 -2.13 14.53
N MET A 64 12.43 -2.53 15.10
CA MET A 64 12.72 -3.94 15.39
C MET A 64 11.83 -4.44 16.52
N PRO A 65 11.29 -5.69 16.40
CA PRO A 65 10.57 -6.29 17.51
C PRO A 65 11.50 -6.57 18.70
N GLU A 66 10.96 -6.43 19.90
CA GLU A 66 11.68 -6.79 21.13
C GLU A 66 11.69 -8.32 21.33
N GLU A 67 12.64 -8.82 22.16
CA GLU A 67 12.68 -10.23 22.58
C GLU A 67 12.65 -11.22 21.40
N ILE A 68 13.47 -10.95 20.36
CA ILE A 68 13.59 -11.82 19.18
C ILE A 68 14.06 -13.22 19.61
N GLY A 69 13.29 -14.26 19.23
CA GLY A 69 13.58 -15.65 19.61
C GLY A 69 12.93 -16.10 20.92
N GLU A 70 12.43 -15.20 21.76
CA GLU A 70 11.70 -15.52 22.99
C GLU A 70 10.19 -15.34 22.82
N LYS A 71 9.79 -14.32 22.05
CA LYS A 71 8.39 -13.98 21.76
C LYS A 71 8.00 -14.42 20.35
N THR A 72 6.75 -14.84 20.20
CA THR A 72 6.22 -15.22 18.88
C THR A 72 5.77 -13.99 18.10
N TYR A 73 6.42 -13.75 16.96
CA TYR A 73 5.99 -12.80 15.95
C TYR A 73 5.65 -13.52 14.65
N TYR A 74 4.69 -13.02 13.89
CA TYR A 74 4.33 -13.56 12.59
C TYR A 74 4.87 -12.69 11.47
N ILE A 75 5.47 -13.31 10.45
CA ILE A 75 5.91 -12.64 9.23
C ILE A 75 4.69 -12.46 8.31
N ALA A 76 4.50 -11.23 7.85
CA ALA A 76 3.41 -10.84 6.95
C ALA A 76 3.74 -11.08 5.47
N GLY A 77 2.72 -11.00 4.62
CA GLY A 77 2.84 -10.91 3.16
C GLY A 77 2.56 -12.20 2.40
N HIS A 78 2.86 -13.36 2.97
CA HIS A 78 2.62 -14.67 2.35
C HIS A 78 1.59 -15.49 3.16
N GLY A 79 1.69 -16.81 3.15
CA GLY A 79 0.76 -17.67 3.91
C GLY A 79 0.75 -17.38 5.41
N SER A 80 -0.40 -17.56 6.06
CA SER A 80 -0.55 -17.35 7.51
C SER A 80 0.17 -18.41 8.35
N GLY A 81 0.54 -18.05 9.59
CA GLY A 81 1.21 -18.94 10.55
C GLY A 81 2.73 -18.99 10.42
N HIS A 82 3.33 -18.10 9.65
CA HIS A 82 4.78 -18.02 9.49
C HIS A 82 5.41 -17.31 10.70
N VAL A 83 5.87 -18.09 11.68
CA VAL A 83 6.57 -17.56 12.85
C VAL A 83 7.95 -17.07 12.45
N MET A 84 8.33 -15.90 12.96
CA MET A 84 9.66 -15.33 12.74
C MET A 84 10.73 -16.17 13.44
N GLU A 85 11.80 -16.51 12.71
CA GLU A 85 12.91 -17.34 13.19
C GLU A 85 14.22 -16.56 13.37
N GLY A 86 14.33 -15.36 12.77
CA GLY A 86 15.52 -14.54 12.86
C GLY A 86 15.44 -13.27 12.00
N VAL A 87 16.59 -12.66 11.73
CA VAL A 87 16.70 -11.36 11.05
C VAL A 87 17.74 -11.45 9.92
N ILE A 88 17.35 -11.01 8.73
CA ILE A 88 18.26 -10.78 7.59
C ILE A 88 18.73 -9.33 7.58
N SER A 89 17.81 -8.40 7.78
CA SER A 89 18.10 -6.97 7.84
C SER A 89 17.20 -6.26 8.86
N PRO A 90 17.63 -5.16 9.45
CA PRO A 90 16.74 -4.34 10.24
C PRO A 90 15.60 -3.77 9.39
N VAL A 91 14.54 -3.35 10.06
CA VAL A 91 13.36 -2.68 9.50
C VAL A 91 13.22 -1.31 10.15
N TYR A 92 12.83 -0.32 9.33
CA TYR A 92 12.81 1.09 9.73
C TYR A 92 11.47 1.75 9.47
N ILE A 93 11.22 2.83 10.20
CA ILE A 93 10.28 3.87 9.83
C ILE A 93 11.06 5.14 9.47
N HIS A 94 10.66 5.80 8.41
CA HIS A 94 11.25 7.01 7.88
C HIS A 94 10.22 8.13 7.89
N ALA A 95 10.68 9.38 8.08
CA ALA A 95 9.84 10.55 7.89
C ALA A 95 10.58 11.63 7.11
N VAL A 96 9.83 12.31 6.25
CA VAL A 96 10.23 13.54 5.56
C VAL A 96 9.24 14.63 5.93
N TRP A 97 9.75 15.74 6.45
CA TRP A 97 9.02 17.00 6.53
C TRP A 97 9.28 17.81 5.25
N LEU A 98 8.25 18.44 4.72
CA LEU A 98 8.34 19.37 3.58
C LEU A 98 7.50 20.61 3.87
N ASP A 99 8.10 21.80 3.69
CA ASP A 99 7.41 23.09 3.68
C ASP A 99 7.97 24.03 2.60
N CYS A 100 7.30 25.12 2.38
CA CYS A 100 7.66 26.13 1.35
C CYS A 100 8.37 27.35 1.93
N GLY A 101 9.08 27.22 3.06
CA GLY A 101 9.68 28.34 3.80
C GLY A 101 8.63 29.12 4.60
N THR A 102 7.55 28.47 5.01
CA THR A 102 6.45 29.01 5.81
C THR A 102 6.32 28.23 7.11
N ASP A 103 5.40 28.66 7.99
CA ASP A 103 5.11 27.94 9.22
C ASP A 103 4.20 26.71 8.98
N GLU A 104 3.77 26.46 7.76
CA GLU A 104 2.91 25.33 7.40
C GLU A 104 3.64 24.36 6.46
N GLY A 105 3.43 23.06 6.69
CA GLY A 105 4.03 22.02 5.87
C GLY A 105 3.29 20.69 5.99
N ILE A 106 3.88 19.65 5.43
CA ILE A 106 3.36 18.29 5.46
C ILE A 106 4.42 17.31 5.94
N LEU A 107 3.95 16.20 6.48
CA LEU A 107 4.77 15.04 6.81
C LEU A 107 4.47 13.89 5.84
N TRP A 108 5.53 13.19 5.46
CA TRP A 108 5.42 11.92 4.75
C TRP A 108 6.20 10.85 5.50
N LEU A 109 5.52 9.83 5.98
CA LEU A 109 6.14 8.68 6.64
C LEU A 109 6.15 7.48 5.69
N SER A 110 7.13 6.61 5.86
CA SER A 110 7.17 5.28 5.24
C SER A 110 7.79 4.26 6.20
N ALA A 111 7.18 3.08 6.32
CA ALA A 111 7.66 2.03 7.21
C ALA A 111 7.87 0.70 6.47
N ASP A 112 8.87 -0.08 6.91
CA ASP A 112 9.20 -1.42 6.36
C ASP A 112 8.24 -2.48 6.91
N ILE A 113 6.97 -2.33 6.59
CA ILE A 113 5.85 -3.19 6.96
C ILE A 113 4.96 -3.45 5.74
N VAL A 114 4.12 -4.47 5.82
CA VAL A 114 3.21 -4.84 4.73
C VAL A 114 2.09 -3.82 4.51
N GLY A 115 1.62 -3.16 5.56
CA GLY A 115 0.54 -2.18 5.50
C GLY A 115 0.01 -1.80 6.87
N LEU A 116 -0.74 -0.72 6.95
CA LEU A 116 -1.57 -0.32 8.09
C LEU A 116 -2.99 -0.06 7.63
N THR A 117 -3.96 -0.31 8.50
CA THR A 117 -5.32 0.14 8.24
C THR A 117 -5.48 1.63 8.55
N ARG A 118 -6.48 2.26 7.94
CA ARG A 118 -6.78 3.68 8.19
C ARG A 118 -7.00 4.00 9.68
N ILE A 119 -7.45 3.03 10.46
CA ILE A 119 -7.65 3.20 11.92
C ILE A 119 -6.31 3.44 12.62
N GLU A 120 -5.30 2.61 12.33
CA GLU A 120 -3.96 2.78 12.89
C GLU A 120 -3.29 4.05 12.37
N VAL A 121 -3.42 4.35 11.07
CA VAL A 121 -2.88 5.58 10.47
C VAL A 121 -3.49 6.82 11.13
N ASN A 122 -4.80 6.87 11.33
CA ASN A 122 -5.46 8.01 11.98
C ASN A 122 -5.06 8.14 13.46
N LYS A 123 -4.79 7.03 14.15
CA LYS A 123 -4.25 7.06 15.51
C LYS A 123 -2.84 7.68 15.53
N ILE A 124 -1.97 7.26 14.60
CA ILE A 124 -0.62 7.83 14.43
C ILE A 124 -0.72 9.34 14.13
N ARG A 125 -1.55 9.74 13.16
CA ARG A 125 -1.79 11.15 12.82
C ARG A 125 -2.21 11.97 14.06
N SER A 126 -3.15 11.44 14.84
CA SER A 126 -3.62 12.11 16.06
C SER A 126 -2.50 12.27 17.09
N MET A 127 -1.62 11.28 17.23
CA MET A 127 -0.47 11.36 18.14
C MET A 127 0.56 12.39 17.66
N ILE A 128 0.89 12.40 16.36
CA ILE A 128 1.82 13.37 15.76
C ILE A 128 1.27 14.80 15.89
N MET A 129 -0.02 15.00 15.58
CA MET A 129 -0.67 16.31 15.70
C MET A 129 -0.79 16.81 17.14
N ALA A 130 -0.72 15.93 18.12
CA ALA A 130 -0.68 16.27 19.55
C ALA A 130 0.74 16.58 20.06
N SER A 131 1.79 16.36 19.26
CA SER A 131 3.17 16.67 19.65
C SER A 131 3.36 18.17 19.85
N PRO A 132 3.97 18.60 20.98
CA PRO A 132 4.29 20.00 21.19
C PRO A 132 5.41 20.51 20.28
N GLU A 133 6.23 19.63 19.72
CA GLU A 133 7.38 20.00 18.88
C GLU A 133 6.96 20.37 17.45
N ILE A 134 5.97 19.68 16.88
CA ILE A 134 5.55 19.87 15.49
C ILE A 134 4.50 20.96 15.38
N LYS A 135 4.77 21.98 14.59
CA LYS A 135 3.86 23.10 14.35
C LYS A 135 3.46 23.16 12.87
N GLY A 136 2.27 23.64 12.59
CA GLY A 136 1.80 23.92 11.24
C GLY A 136 1.69 22.70 10.33
N CYS A 137 1.67 21.47 10.87
CA CYS A 137 1.47 20.28 10.05
C CYS A 137 0.04 20.26 9.49
N ARG A 138 -0.10 20.36 8.17
CA ARG A 138 -1.39 20.43 7.48
C ARG A 138 -1.87 19.08 6.98
N HIS A 139 -0.97 18.14 6.75
CA HIS A 139 -1.29 16.79 6.30
C HIS A 139 -0.16 15.82 6.64
N ILE A 140 -0.54 14.55 6.82
CA ILE A 140 0.39 13.46 7.07
C ILE A 140 0.01 12.31 6.15
N ASN A 141 0.90 11.95 5.22
CA ASN A 141 0.84 10.71 4.46
C ASN A 141 1.63 9.61 5.19
N PHE A 142 1.06 8.42 5.27
CA PHE A 142 1.73 7.24 5.78
C PHE A 142 1.74 6.17 4.70
N SER A 143 2.90 5.97 4.08
CA SER A 143 3.15 4.90 3.11
C SER A 143 3.77 3.69 3.81
N CYS A 144 3.63 2.53 3.20
CA CYS A 144 4.35 1.33 3.61
C CYS A 144 5.25 0.89 2.45
N THR A 145 6.43 0.36 2.75
CA THR A 145 7.26 -0.25 1.71
C THR A 145 6.65 -1.54 1.18
N HIS A 146 5.62 -2.03 1.85
CA HIS A 146 4.93 -3.28 1.53
C HIS A 146 5.84 -4.52 1.63
N SER A 147 6.79 -4.52 2.56
CA SER A 147 7.68 -5.65 2.80
C SER A 147 6.91 -6.91 3.18
N HIS A 148 7.08 -8.00 2.40
CA HIS A 148 6.54 -9.32 2.70
C HIS A 148 7.44 -10.14 3.65
N SER A 149 8.32 -9.46 4.34
CA SER A 149 9.21 -10.02 5.36
C SER A 149 9.21 -9.19 6.64
N GLY A 150 8.21 -8.30 6.79
CA GLY A 150 7.94 -7.51 7.99
C GLY A 150 7.06 -8.25 9.01
N ILE A 151 6.93 -7.69 10.22
CA ILE A 151 6.00 -8.19 11.25
C ILE A 151 4.55 -7.92 10.84
N ASP A 152 3.64 -8.82 11.20
CA ASP A 152 2.20 -8.65 10.95
C ASP A 152 1.63 -7.43 11.67
N THR A 153 1.23 -6.42 10.90
CA THR A 153 0.60 -5.18 11.35
C THR A 153 -0.88 -5.08 11.00
N LEU A 154 -1.39 -6.05 10.22
CA LEU A 154 -2.80 -6.10 9.80
C LEU A 154 -3.62 -7.15 10.57
N GLY A 155 -2.93 -8.11 11.24
CA GLY A 155 -3.55 -9.22 11.94
C GLY A 155 -3.86 -10.44 11.07
N TYR A 156 -3.49 -10.40 9.80
CA TYR A 156 -3.91 -11.38 8.79
C TYR A 156 -3.03 -12.63 8.73
N TRP A 157 -1.86 -12.63 9.38
CA TRP A 157 -0.86 -13.70 9.25
C TRP A 157 -0.63 -14.54 10.51
N GLY A 158 -1.50 -14.42 11.50
CA GLY A 158 -1.46 -15.27 12.69
C GLY A 158 -1.73 -16.75 12.38
N LYS A 159 -1.77 -17.60 13.40
CA LYS A 159 -1.94 -19.04 13.26
C LYS A 159 -3.27 -19.40 12.57
N PRO A 160 -3.25 -20.14 11.44
CA PRO A 160 -4.46 -20.54 10.74
C PRO A 160 -5.19 -21.68 11.48
N ASN A 161 -6.50 -21.73 11.32
CA ASN A 161 -7.33 -22.87 11.74
C ASN A 161 -7.47 -23.91 10.62
N LEU A 162 -8.31 -24.92 10.83
CA LEU A 162 -8.54 -26.04 9.89
C LEU A 162 -9.09 -25.61 8.51
N VAL A 163 -9.68 -24.42 8.40
CA VAL A 163 -10.20 -23.85 7.13
C VAL A 163 -9.40 -22.62 6.70
N SER A 164 -8.13 -22.58 7.08
CA SER A 164 -7.16 -21.56 6.70
C SER A 164 -7.50 -20.12 7.11
N ILE A 165 -8.43 -19.93 8.07
CA ILE A 165 -8.74 -18.61 8.61
C ILE A 165 -7.76 -18.31 9.75
N PRO A 166 -6.96 -17.22 9.66
CA PRO A 166 -5.98 -16.89 10.68
C PRO A 166 -6.60 -16.38 11.99
N SER A 167 -5.86 -16.54 13.07
CA SER A 167 -6.01 -15.74 14.28
C SER A 167 -5.36 -14.37 14.10
N ASP A 168 -5.57 -13.44 15.03
CA ASP A 168 -4.84 -12.17 15.03
C ASP A 168 -3.32 -12.43 15.19
N GLY A 169 -2.55 -11.96 14.24
CA GLY A 169 -1.09 -12.05 14.24
C GLY A 169 -0.38 -10.79 14.73
N LYS A 170 -1.15 -9.72 15.04
CA LYS A 170 -0.57 -8.47 15.55
C LYS A 170 -0.06 -8.66 16.98
N ASP A 171 1.10 -8.16 17.24
CA ASP A 171 1.60 -7.95 18.59
C ASP A 171 1.28 -6.53 19.06
N LYS A 172 0.56 -6.42 20.18
CA LYS A 172 0.14 -5.12 20.70
C LYS A 172 1.32 -4.21 21.09
N ASN A 173 2.37 -4.78 21.70
CA ASN A 173 3.52 -3.98 22.14
C ASN A 173 4.30 -3.47 20.93
N TYR A 174 4.44 -4.30 19.88
CA TYR A 174 5.03 -3.90 18.61
C TYR A 174 4.23 -2.75 17.96
N MET A 175 2.91 -2.85 17.90
CA MET A 175 2.06 -1.79 17.37
C MET A 175 2.15 -0.50 18.20
N ASP A 176 2.18 -0.58 19.52
CA ASP A 176 2.33 0.58 20.41
C ASP A 176 3.74 1.20 20.25
N MET A 177 4.79 0.41 20.07
CA MET A 177 6.15 0.86 19.78
C MET A 177 6.22 1.55 18.41
N LEU A 178 5.66 0.95 17.35
CA LEU A 178 5.61 1.53 16.01
C LEU A 178 4.95 2.92 16.01
N MET A 179 3.84 3.07 16.73
CA MET A 179 3.14 4.37 16.83
C MET A 179 3.99 5.43 17.56
N LYS A 180 4.71 5.06 18.62
CA LYS A 180 5.64 5.97 19.32
C LYS A 180 6.80 6.37 18.42
N LYS A 181 7.40 5.41 17.70
CA LYS A 181 8.47 5.67 16.73
C LYS A 181 8.01 6.56 15.59
N ALA A 182 6.76 6.46 15.17
CA ALA A 182 6.19 7.36 14.16
C ALA A 182 6.16 8.82 14.64
N VAL A 183 5.87 9.07 15.92
CA VAL A 183 5.95 10.42 16.49
C VAL A 183 7.40 10.89 16.58
N GLU A 184 8.27 10.07 17.15
CA GLU A 184 9.70 10.39 17.35
C GLU A 184 10.40 10.75 16.03
N VAL A 185 10.20 9.93 14.97
CA VAL A 185 10.80 10.18 13.67
C VAL A 185 10.24 11.44 13.01
N SER A 186 8.96 11.75 13.23
CA SER A 186 8.31 12.96 12.71
C SER A 186 8.85 14.23 13.36
N GLU A 187 9.06 14.20 14.70
CA GLU A 187 9.64 15.31 15.44
C GLU A 187 11.06 15.60 14.97
N LYS A 188 11.89 14.56 14.84
CA LYS A 188 13.28 14.69 14.34
C LYS A 188 13.34 15.23 12.93
N ALA A 189 12.48 14.76 12.02
CA ALA A 189 12.39 15.28 10.66
C ALA A 189 11.98 16.76 10.65
N TYR A 190 10.98 17.14 11.42
CA TYR A 190 10.54 18.53 11.55
C TYR A 190 11.65 19.45 12.11
N LEU A 191 12.33 19.04 13.17
CA LEU A 191 13.37 19.84 13.83
C LEU A 191 14.65 19.93 12.98
N GLY A 192 14.96 18.88 12.21
CA GLY A 192 16.16 18.80 11.37
C GLY A 192 16.02 19.42 9.96
N ARG A 193 14.91 20.13 9.67
CA ARG A 193 14.68 20.70 8.35
C ARG A 193 15.67 21.78 7.98
N LYS A 194 16.04 21.83 6.70
CA LYS A 194 17.00 22.75 6.10
C LYS A 194 16.39 23.38 4.86
N SER A 195 16.88 24.55 4.46
CA SER A 195 16.51 25.17 3.20
C SER A 195 17.25 24.55 2.03
N GLY A 196 16.58 24.50 0.86
CA GLY A 196 17.15 23.92 -0.34
C GLY A 196 16.25 24.05 -1.55
N ALA A 197 16.53 23.28 -2.59
CA ALA A 197 15.74 23.16 -3.80
C ALA A 197 15.18 21.75 -3.95
N LEU A 198 14.00 21.65 -4.55
CA LEU A 198 13.32 20.37 -4.81
C LEU A 198 13.28 20.10 -6.31
N TYR A 199 13.59 18.89 -6.70
CA TYR A 199 13.63 18.45 -8.10
C TYR A 199 12.80 17.18 -8.26
N SER A 200 12.26 16.95 -9.45
CA SER A 200 11.58 15.69 -9.79
C SER A 200 12.04 15.16 -11.14
N GLY A 201 12.21 13.85 -11.23
CA GLY A 201 12.55 13.15 -12.47
C GLY A 201 12.21 11.67 -12.36
N ARG A 202 12.27 10.97 -13.49
CA ARG A 202 12.06 9.52 -13.56
C ARG A 202 13.03 8.86 -14.54
N VAL A 203 13.27 7.58 -14.35
CA VAL A 203 14.09 6.76 -15.25
C VAL A 203 13.41 5.43 -15.49
N LEU A 204 13.50 4.92 -16.71
CA LEU A 204 13.04 3.57 -17.05
C LEU A 204 14.02 2.54 -16.49
N VAL A 205 13.51 1.51 -15.82
CA VAL A 205 14.26 0.38 -15.25
C VAL A 205 13.89 -0.90 -16.03
N PRO A 206 14.50 -1.17 -17.20
CA PRO A 206 14.15 -2.31 -18.02
C PRO A 206 14.36 -3.63 -17.27
N GLY A 207 13.34 -4.51 -17.30
CA GLY A 207 13.39 -5.78 -16.59
C GLY A 207 13.31 -5.66 -15.07
N GLY A 208 12.98 -4.47 -14.54
CA GLY A 208 12.82 -4.25 -13.10
C GLY A 208 11.57 -4.89 -12.50
N LEU A 209 10.62 -5.28 -13.33
CA LEU A 209 9.34 -5.84 -12.91
C LEU A 209 8.99 -7.12 -13.64
N LEU A 210 8.40 -8.06 -12.90
CA LEU A 210 7.75 -9.26 -13.42
C LEU A 210 6.24 -9.18 -13.17
N ALA A 211 5.42 -9.46 -14.18
CA ALA A 211 3.98 -9.54 -14.00
C ALA A 211 3.59 -10.92 -13.43
N LYS A 212 2.78 -10.94 -12.36
CA LYS A 212 2.20 -12.17 -11.79
C LYS A 212 1.09 -12.75 -12.65
N ARG A 213 0.40 -11.90 -13.39
CA ARG A 213 -0.57 -12.27 -14.44
C ARG A 213 0.03 -11.82 -15.76
N ASP A 214 -0.37 -12.41 -16.87
CA ASP A 214 0.11 -12.00 -18.21
C ASP A 214 -0.49 -10.64 -18.59
N PHE A 215 -0.19 -9.62 -17.83
CA PHE A 215 -0.51 -8.27 -18.19
C PHE A 215 0.51 -7.73 -19.17
N VAL A 216 0.01 -7.00 -20.14
CA VAL A 216 0.83 -6.35 -21.15
C VAL A 216 1.50 -5.12 -20.56
N ASP A 217 0.90 -4.53 -19.52
CA ASP A 217 1.34 -3.26 -18.96
C ASP A 217 2.20 -3.45 -17.69
N LYS A 218 3.38 -2.88 -17.77
CA LYS A 218 4.27 -2.69 -16.65
C LYS A 218 4.62 -1.22 -16.57
N HIS A 219 4.58 -0.66 -15.39
CA HIS A 219 5.07 0.69 -15.16
C HIS A 219 6.48 0.61 -14.57
N GLU A 220 7.48 0.44 -15.44
CA GLU A 220 8.88 0.21 -15.07
C GLU A 220 9.65 1.52 -14.80
N TYR A 221 8.97 2.60 -14.43
CA TYR A 221 9.63 3.84 -14.07
C TYR A 221 9.97 3.89 -12.58
N LEU A 222 11.23 4.19 -12.28
CA LEU A 222 11.66 4.65 -10.95
C LEU A 222 11.55 6.18 -10.95
N SER A 223 10.68 6.71 -10.09
CA SER A 223 10.52 8.15 -9.90
C SER A 223 11.30 8.61 -8.68
N ARG A 224 11.93 9.80 -8.79
CA ARG A 224 12.69 10.43 -7.72
C ARG A 224 12.24 11.88 -7.53
N ILE A 225 11.88 12.22 -6.30
CA ILE A 225 11.78 13.60 -5.83
C ILE A 225 13.00 13.82 -4.96
N ARG A 226 13.87 14.77 -5.34
CA ARG A 226 15.17 15.01 -4.72
C ARG A 226 15.21 16.40 -4.11
N PHE A 227 15.46 16.46 -2.82
CA PHE A 227 15.76 17.71 -2.13
C PHE A 227 17.28 17.87 -1.98
N ALA A 228 17.79 19.00 -2.46
CA ALA A 228 19.20 19.38 -2.35
C ALA A 228 19.32 20.54 -1.36
N PRO A 229 19.91 20.31 -0.16
CA PRO A 229 20.13 21.36 0.84
C PRO A 229 21.13 22.40 0.37
N ASP A 230 20.89 23.68 0.73
CA ASP A 230 21.79 24.81 0.39
C ASP A 230 23.14 24.75 1.09
N ASP A 231 23.20 24.08 2.26
CA ASP A 231 24.39 23.95 3.07
C ASP A 231 25.33 22.83 2.60
N GLY A 232 24.97 22.12 1.52
CA GLY A 232 25.74 21.01 0.96
C GLY A 232 25.74 19.75 1.84
N SER A 233 24.85 19.65 2.81
CA SER A 233 24.64 18.43 3.58
C SER A 233 23.94 17.35 2.73
N ASP A 234 23.74 16.17 3.31
CA ASP A 234 23.15 15.02 2.64
C ASP A 234 21.78 15.35 2.02
N GLU A 235 21.58 14.93 0.78
CA GLU A 235 20.32 15.07 0.06
C GLU A 235 19.23 14.16 0.65
N ILE A 236 17.97 14.51 0.40
CA ILE A 236 16.81 13.67 0.72
C ILE A 236 16.14 13.26 -0.58
N TRP A 237 16.01 11.95 -0.79
CA TRP A 237 15.33 11.39 -1.96
C TRP A 237 14.04 10.70 -1.53
N ILE A 238 12.92 11.07 -2.14
CA ILE A 238 11.67 10.31 -2.08
C ILE A 238 11.61 9.48 -3.37
N LEU A 239 11.73 8.15 -3.22
CA LEU A 239 11.76 7.21 -4.33
C LEU A 239 10.43 6.43 -4.41
N ASN A 240 9.98 6.21 -5.65
CA ASN A 240 8.79 5.42 -5.93
C ASN A 240 9.04 4.42 -7.06
N PHE A 241 8.65 3.16 -6.85
CA PHE A 241 8.77 2.09 -7.84
C PHE A 241 7.68 1.02 -7.64
N GLY A 242 7.16 0.46 -8.73
CA GLY A 242 6.04 -0.50 -8.71
C GLY A 242 6.43 -1.95 -8.40
N GLY A 243 7.64 -2.23 -7.93
CA GLY A 243 8.09 -3.58 -7.60
C GLY A 243 7.62 -4.04 -6.22
N HIS A 244 7.05 -5.24 -6.13
CA HIS A 244 6.63 -5.83 -4.86
C HIS A 244 7.86 -6.26 -4.04
N PRO A 245 8.02 -5.81 -2.77
CA PRO A 245 9.11 -6.26 -1.90
C PRO A 245 8.81 -7.63 -1.28
N ASN A 246 8.92 -8.68 -2.10
CA ASN A 246 8.56 -10.06 -1.76
C ASN A 246 9.57 -11.10 -2.29
N SER A 247 10.76 -10.65 -2.68
CA SER A 247 11.76 -11.49 -3.36
C SER A 247 12.38 -12.57 -2.47
N LEU A 248 12.30 -12.46 -1.14
CA LEU A 248 12.67 -13.56 -0.23
C LEU A 248 11.72 -14.75 -0.32
N GLY A 249 10.51 -14.55 -0.89
CA GLY A 249 9.57 -15.61 -1.23
C GLY A 249 8.77 -16.17 -0.07
N GLY A 250 7.76 -16.99 -0.40
CA GLY A 250 6.77 -17.51 0.55
C GLY A 250 7.30 -18.49 1.60
N GLY A 251 8.53 -18.99 1.44
CA GLY A 251 9.22 -19.82 2.43
C GLY A 251 9.94 -19.05 3.53
N ASN A 252 10.11 -17.74 3.35
CA ASN A 252 10.88 -16.90 4.27
C ASN A 252 10.25 -16.85 5.67
N ARG A 253 11.13 -16.96 6.70
CA ARG A 253 10.79 -16.81 8.14
C ARG A 253 11.67 -15.75 8.81
N MET A 254 12.45 -15.03 8.01
CA MET A 254 13.41 -14.06 8.52
C MET A 254 12.87 -12.65 8.31
N LEU A 255 12.96 -11.80 9.34
CA LEU A 255 12.63 -10.39 9.26
C LEU A 255 13.55 -9.67 8.29
N SER A 256 13.00 -8.84 7.41
CA SER A 256 13.77 -8.04 6.48
C SER A 256 12.96 -6.85 5.94
N GLY A 257 13.66 -5.72 5.68
CA GLY A 257 13.13 -4.62 4.88
C GLY A 257 13.14 -4.88 3.37
N GLU A 258 13.44 -6.14 2.93
CA GLU A 258 13.48 -6.56 1.53
C GLU A 258 14.40 -5.68 0.67
N TYR A 259 14.24 -5.63 -0.66
CA TYR A 259 15.09 -4.81 -1.53
C TYR A 259 15.10 -3.31 -1.18
N PRO A 260 14.02 -2.70 -0.63
CA PRO A 260 14.07 -1.30 -0.22
C PRO A 260 15.14 -1.01 0.82
N TYR A 261 15.39 -1.93 1.76
CA TYR A 261 16.47 -1.79 2.72
C TYR A 261 17.84 -1.75 2.01
N PHE A 262 18.14 -2.75 1.18
CA PHE A 262 19.44 -2.83 0.50
C PHE A 262 19.67 -1.68 -0.47
N MET A 263 18.63 -1.21 -1.15
CA MET A 263 18.67 -0.02 -2.00
C MET A 263 19.04 1.23 -1.19
N ARG A 264 18.35 1.48 -0.07
CA ARG A 264 18.59 2.66 0.77
C ARG A 264 19.99 2.69 1.36
N GLU A 265 20.47 1.57 1.90
CA GLU A 265 21.82 1.48 2.46
C GLU A 265 22.91 1.70 1.41
N GLN A 266 22.70 1.19 0.19
CA GLN A 266 23.65 1.42 -0.90
C GLN A 266 23.62 2.86 -1.40
N ILE A 267 22.45 3.48 -1.57
CA ILE A 267 22.34 4.91 -1.91
C ILE A 267 23.02 5.78 -0.85
N LYS A 268 22.79 5.48 0.43
CA LYS A 268 23.47 6.21 1.52
C LYS A 268 24.98 6.10 1.44
N SER A 269 25.48 4.90 1.16
CA SER A 269 26.93 4.65 1.05
C SER A 269 27.58 5.31 -0.18
N GLU A 270 26.89 5.27 -1.34
CA GLU A 270 27.47 5.75 -2.61
C GLU A 270 27.22 7.22 -2.88
N CYS A 271 26.07 7.74 -2.46
CA CYS A 271 25.60 9.07 -2.80
C CYS A 271 25.48 10.01 -1.59
N GLY A 272 25.58 9.50 -0.36
CA GLY A 272 25.32 10.27 0.86
C GLY A 272 23.84 10.60 1.08
N ALA A 273 22.92 10.22 0.18
CA ALA A 273 21.53 10.62 0.25
C ALA A 273 20.71 9.78 1.25
N ASP A 274 19.82 10.45 1.96
CA ASP A 274 18.80 9.80 2.79
C ASP A 274 17.55 9.49 1.94
N VAL A 275 16.94 8.32 2.15
CA VAL A 275 15.87 7.86 1.25
C VAL A 275 14.60 7.49 2.01
N LEU A 276 13.47 8.11 1.62
CA LEU A 276 12.13 7.61 1.90
C LEU A 276 11.64 6.87 0.64
N PHE A 277 11.25 5.60 0.80
CA PHE A 277 10.73 4.79 -0.31
C PHE A 277 9.27 4.44 -0.09
N GLY A 278 8.48 4.51 -1.15
CA GLY A 278 7.11 4.01 -1.19
C GLY A 278 6.83 3.27 -2.49
N VAL A 279 6.04 2.20 -2.39
CA VAL A 279 5.66 1.42 -3.58
C VAL A 279 4.69 2.18 -4.47
N GLY A 280 4.77 1.91 -5.78
CA GLY A 280 3.83 2.41 -6.77
C GLY A 280 2.57 1.55 -6.90
N ALA A 281 2.07 1.40 -8.13
CA ALA A 281 1.01 0.46 -8.46
C ALA A 281 1.58 -0.97 -8.47
N VAL A 282 1.45 -1.68 -7.35
CA VAL A 282 2.09 -3.00 -7.14
C VAL A 282 1.15 -4.18 -7.38
N GLY A 283 -0.16 -3.93 -7.51
CA GLY A 283 -1.13 -4.99 -7.75
C GLY A 283 -0.81 -5.77 -9.03
N GLY A 284 -0.67 -7.10 -8.92
CA GLY A 284 -0.32 -7.96 -10.04
C GLY A 284 1.15 -7.92 -10.47
N MET A 285 2.01 -7.14 -9.81
CA MET A 285 3.45 -7.04 -10.09
C MET A 285 4.25 -7.82 -9.05
N ASP A 286 5.35 -8.42 -9.48
CA ASP A 286 6.45 -8.87 -8.64
C ASP A 286 7.67 -7.96 -8.85
N ALA A 287 8.68 -8.18 -8.03
CA ALA A 287 10.01 -7.70 -8.30
C ALA A 287 10.61 -8.38 -9.54
N ALA A 288 11.79 -7.92 -10.00
CA ALA A 288 12.50 -8.52 -11.12
C ALA A 288 12.65 -10.06 -10.96
N GLU A 289 12.63 -10.77 -12.07
CA GLU A 289 12.80 -12.22 -12.06
C GLU A 289 14.18 -12.59 -11.48
N ASN A 290 14.18 -13.49 -10.54
CA ASN A 290 15.36 -13.84 -9.76
C ASN A 290 15.64 -15.34 -9.85
N ASP A 291 16.91 -15.70 -9.64
CA ASP A 291 17.30 -17.09 -9.39
C ASP A 291 16.62 -17.56 -8.09
N ARG A 292 15.62 -18.44 -8.24
CA ARG A 292 14.82 -18.95 -7.12
C ARG A 292 15.62 -19.80 -6.11
N ASP A 293 16.84 -20.14 -6.45
CA ASP A 293 17.74 -20.95 -5.60
C ASP A 293 18.51 -20.08 -4.58
N ASP A 294 18.59 -18.74 -4.80
CA ASP A 294 19.23 -17.79 -3.87
C ASP A 294 18.45 -16.47 -3.72
N ASN A 295 17.34 -16.56 -2.99
CA ASN A 295 16.46 -15.41 -2.77
C ASN A 295 17.16 -14.22 -2.10
N LEU A 296 18.11 -14.45 -1.21
CA LEU A 296 18.83 -13.36 -0.54
C LEU A 296 19.74 -12.59 -1.50
N ASN A 297 20.43 -13.29 -2.39
CA ASN A 297 21.22 -12.63 -3.43
C ASN A 297 20.33 -11.83 -4.39
N CYS A 298 19.18 -12.36 -4.72
CA CYS A 298 18.17 -11.69 -5.55
C CYS A 298 17.71 -10.35 -4.95
N VAL A 299 17.34 -10.35 -3.68
CA VAL A 299 16.94 -9.13 -2.95
C VAL A 299 18.05 -8.09 -2.96
N LYS A 300 19.31 -8.51 -2.73
CA LYS A 300 20.47 -7.62 -2.77
C LYS A 300 20.75 -7.08 -4.17
N MET A 301 20.65 -7.94 -5.19
CA MET A 301 20.83 -7.52 -6.58
C MET A 301 19.77 -6.51 -7.02
N GLN A 302 18.52 -6.70 -6.63
CA GLN A 302 17.45 -5.77 -6.92
C GLN A 302 17.67 -4.42 -6.22
N GLY A 303 18.07 -4.43 -4.95
CA GLY A 303 18.45 -3.21 -4.23
C GLY A 303 19.58 -2.45 -4.95
N ARG A 304 20.62 -3.17 -5.40
CA ARG A 304 21.73 -2.60 -6.18
C ARG A 304 21.26 -2.03 -7.52
N MET A 305 20.45 -2.77 -8.27
CA MET A 305 19.91 -2.31 -9.56
C MET A 305 19.14 -1.00 -9.39
N LEU A 306 18.25 -0.92 -8.40
CA LEU A 306 17.47 0.30 -8.16
C LEU A 306 18.33 1.46 -7.66
N CYS A 307 19.40 1.20 -6.88
CA CYS A 307 20.40 2.21 -6.54
C CYS A 307 21.08 2.76 -7.81
N GLU A 308 21.58 1.90 -8.69
CA GLU A 308 22.21 2.30 -9.94
C GLU A 308 21.28 3.13 -10.85
N TYR A 309 20.02 2.72 -10.97
CA TYR A 309 19.03 3.46 -11.78
C TYR A 309 18.60 4.76 -11.13
N SER A 310 18.49 4.82 -9.80
CA SER A 310 18.17 6.06 -9.11
C SER A 310 19.21 7.18 -9.36
N GLN A 311 20.48 6.81 -9.57
CA GLN A 311 21.56 7.73 -9.92
C GLN A 311 21.50 8.20 -11.39
N LYS A 312 20.81 7.44 -12.27
CA LYS A 312 20.61 7.78 -13.69
C LYS A 312 19.44 8.73 -13.94
N VAL A 313 18.73 9.16 -12.92
CA VAL A 313 17.74 10.22 -13.03
C VAL A 313 18.48 11.56 -13.18
N THR A 314 18.84 11.91 -14.41
CA THR A 314 19.63 13.12 -14.74
C THR A 314 18.80 14.22 -15.36
N GLU A 315 17.65 13.88 -15.96
CA GLU A 315 16.70 14.85 -16.50
C GLU A 315 15.68 15.20 -15.41
N GLU A 316 16.08 16.11 -14.52
CA GLU A 316 15.24 16.59 -13.42
C GLU A 316 14.68 17.98 -13.72
N LYS A 317 13.46 18.20 -13.28
CA LYS A 317 12.82 19.51 -13.28
C LYS A 317 12.86 20.09 -11.87
N GLU A 318 13.34 21.31 -11.72
CA GLU A 318 13.20 22.06 -10.48
C GLU A 318 11.74 22.43 -10.23
N LEU A 319 11.29 22.25 -9.00
CA LEU A 319 9.92 22.44 -8.57
C LEU A 319 9.80 23.76 -7.82
N GLU A 320 8.79 24.56 -8.17
CA GLU A 320 8.44 25.75 -7.40
C GLU A 320 7.98 25.40 -5.99
N PRO A 321 8.30 26.23 -4.97
CA PRO A 321 7.95 25.94 -3.58
C PRO A 321 6.46 26.19 -3.32
N VAL A 322 5.65 25.30 -3.88
CA VAL A 322 4.20 25.29 -3.77
C VAL A 322 3.75 23.86 -3.46
N ILE A 323 3.02 23.68 -2.36
CA ILE A 323 2.32 22.45 -2.03
C ILE A 323 0.82 22.71 -2.15
N LYS A 324 0.14 21.99 -3.03
CA LYS A 324 -1.31 22.00 -3.12
C LYS A 324 -1.83 20.57 -2.98
N PHE A 325 -2.83 20.33 -2.12
CA PHE A 325 -3.35 18.97 -1.94
C PHE A 325 -4.82 18.96 -1.59
N ILE A 326 -5.48 17.83 -1.89
CA ILE A 326 -6.77 17.41 -1.37
C ILE A 326 -6.59 16.02 -0.79
N ASN A 327 -6.89 15.85 0.51
CA ASN A 327 -7.12 14.55 1.10
C ASN A 327 -8.63 14.29 1.14
N GLN A 328 -9.10 13.31 0.39
CA GLN A 328 -10.52 13.01 0.25
C GLN A 328 -10.85 11.64 0.85
N PRO A 329 -11.50 11.59 2.01
CA PRO A 329 -12.18 10.39 2.48
C PRO A 329 -13.31 9.99 1.53
N PHE A 330 -13.58 8.70 1.40
CA PHE A 330 -14.72 8.17 0.67
C PHE A 330 -15.16 6.82 1.21
N TYR A 331 -16.35 6.37 0.82
CA TYR A 331 -16.85 5.05 1.17
C TYR A 331 -16.60 4.05 0.06
N MET A 332 -16.04 2.90 0.43
CA MET A 332 -15.79 1.76 -0.43
C MET A 332 -16.71 0.59 -0.04
N PRO A 333 -17.52 0.03 -0.93
CA PRO A 333 -18.32 -1.17 -0.67
C PRO A 333 -17.44 -2.36 -0.26
N VAL A 334 -17.93 -3.16 0.68
CA VAL A 334 -17.24 -4.37 1.13
C VAL A 334 -18.08 -5.59 0.82
N ASP A 335 -17.60 -6.41 -0.11
CA ASP A 335 -18.22 -7.66 -0.52
C ASP A 335 -17.46 -8.89 -0.05
N ASN A 336 -16.20 -8.71 0.41
CA ASN A 336 -15.36 -9.79 0.90
C ASN A 336 -15.86 -10.33 2.25
N ASN A 337 -16.46 -11.50 2.19
CA ASN A 337 -17.02 -12.16 3.35
C ASN A 337 -15.95 -12.68 4.32
N VAL A 338 -14.75 -13.05 3.85
CA VAL A 338 -13.64 -13.54 4.68
C VAL A 338 -13.03 -12.38 5.46
N LEU A 339 -12.68 -11.28 4.82
CA LEU A 339 -12.16 -10.09 5.50
C LEU A 339 -13.19 -9.50 6.48
N THR A 340 -14.48 -9.51 6.11
CA THR A 340 -15.57 -9.12 7.02
C THR A 340 -15.65 -10.04 8.25
N LEU A 341 -15.49 -11.37 8.07
CA LEU A 341 -15.45 -12.30 9.19
C LEU A 341 -14.28 -12.00 10.12
N LEU A 342 -13.08 -11.74 9.57
CA LEU A 342 -11.89 -11.38 10.34
C LEU A 342 -12.12 -10.08 11.13
N ALA A 343 -12.72 -9.07 10.51
CA ALA A 343 -13.08 -7.84 11.20
C ALA A 343 -14.08 -8.07 12.35
N THR A 344 -15.07 -8.96 12.19
CA THR A 344 -15.99 -9.31 13.29
C THR A 344 -15.32 -10.03 14.45
N ARG A 345 -14.12 -10.55 14.26
CA ARG A 345 -13.31 -11.25 15.27
C ARG A 345 -12.22 -10.34 15.87
N GLY A 346 -12.11 -9.10 15.41
CA GLY A 346 -11.07 -8.16 15.85
C GLY A 346 -9.68 -8.46 15.28
N VAL A 347 -9.59 -9.34 14.26
CA VAL A 347 -8.32 -9.69 13.60
C VAL A 347 -7.91 -8.56 12.67
N MET A 348 -8.81 -8.12 11.80
CA MET A 348 -8.59 -6.99 10.89
C MET A 348 -9.46 -5.80 11.31
N SER A 349 -8.93 -4.60 11.21
CA SER A 349 -9.63 -3.40 11.70
C SER A 349 -10.15 -2.55 10.55
N PHE A 350 -11.47 -2.51 10.36
CA PHE A 350 -12.13 -1.46 9.59
C PHE A 350 -13.49 -1.07 10.20
N ASN A 351 -13.89 0.18 10.01
CA ASN A 351 -15.19 0.65 10.44
C ASN A 351 -16.25 0.32 9.38
N ALA A 352 -17.13 -0.66 9.68
CA ALA A 352 -18.25 -0.97 8.81
C ALA A 352 -19.42 -0.01 9.03
N TYR A 353 -19.94 0.54 7.93
CA TYR A 353 -21.13 1.38 7.85
C TYR A 353 -22.16 0.75 6.91
N PRO A 354 -23.46 1.12 7.02
CA PRO A 354 -24.49 0.62 6.11
C PRO A 354 -24.24 1.12 4.68
N ALA A 355 -24.29 0.20 3.71
CA ALA A 355 -24.29 0.50 2.28
C ALA A 355 -25.72 0.70 1.77
N ALA A 356 -25.89 1.45 0.69
CA ALA A 356 -27.17 1.56 0.00
C ALA A 356 -27.59 0.23 -0.67
N PRO A 357 -28.87 -0.01 -0.92
CA PRO A 357 -29.31 -1.18 -1.63
C PRO A 357 -28.63 -1.33 -3.00
N GLY A 358 -27.99 -2.49 -3.26
CA GLY A 358 -27.26 -2.77 -4.49
C GLY A 358 -25.81 -2.23 -4.53
N GLU A 359 -25.38 -1.48 -3.53
CA GLU A 359 -24.00 -0.99 -3.42
C GLU A 359 -23.04 -2.12 -3.01
N SER A 360 -23.45 -3.00 -2.08
CA SER A 360 -22.67 -4.15 -1.60
C SER A 360 -23.56 -5.38 -1.39
N GLU A 361 -23.03 -6.57 -1.65
CA GLU A 361 -23.65 -7.87 -1.39
C GLU A 361 -23.86 -8.15 0.11
N LEU A 362 -22.98 -7.62 0.95
CA LEU A 362 -23.04 -7.74 2.42
C LEU A 362 -23.83 -6.60 3.08
N GLY A 363 -24.24 -5.58 2.30
CA GLY A 363 -24.93 -4.38 2.78
C GLY A 363 -24.05 -3.49 3.66
N ILE A 364 -22.74 -3.56 3.50
CA ILE A 364 -21.78 -2.75 4.27
C ILE A 364 -20.75 -2.07 3.35
N LYS A 365 -20.25 -0.94 3.84
CA LYS A 365 -19.13 -0.20 3.27
C LYS A 365 -18.16 0.24 4.37
N MET A 366 -16.93 0.50 3.99
CA MET A 366 -15.89 1.04 4.87
C MET A 366 -15.46 2.42 4.39
N GLU A 367 -14.96 3.22 5.31
CA GLU A 367 -14.35 4.50 4.99
C GLU A 367 -12.87 4.31 4.71
N THR A 368 -12.42 4.84 3.59
CA THR A 368 -11.01 4.94 3.21
C THR A 368 -10.72 6.33 2.66
N GLU A 369 -9.55 6.59 2.08
CA GLU A 369 -9.19 7.89 1.54
C GLU A 369 -8.18 7.79 0.41
N LEU A 370 -8.15 8.82 -0.44
CA LEU A 370 -7.05 9.10 -1.34
C LEU A 370 -6.54 10.53 -1.12
N THR A 371 -5.26 10.79 -1.44
CA THR A 371 -4.69 12.13 -1.41
C THR A 371 -4.10 12.46 -2.77
N TYR A 372 -4.57 13.54 -3.37
CA TYR A 372 -3.96 14.14 -4.56
C TYR A 372 -3.16 15.36 -4.14
N ILE A 373 -1.88 15.40 -4.53
CA ILE A 373 -0.91 16.40 -4.08
C ILE A 373 -0.08 16.87 -5.27
N THR A 374 0.28 18.15 -5.28
CA THR A 374 1.32 18.65 -6.18
C THR A 374 2.44 19.32 -5.39
N PHE A 375 3.67 19.07 -5.82
CA PHE A 375 4.86 19.83 -5.44
C PHE A 375 5.27 20.65 -6.67
N GLY A 376 4.97 21.94 -6.66
CA GLY A 376 5.03 22.75 -7.88
C GLY A 376 4.23 22.08 -9.00
N SER A 377 4.92 21.72 -10.09
CA SER A 377 4.31 21.05 -11.25
C SER A 377 4.23 19.52 -11.16
N GLN A 378 4.89 18.86 -10.17
CA GLN A 378 4.86 17.40 -10.04
C GLN A 378 3.56 16.94 -9.40
N LYS A 379 2.78 16.16 -10.13
CA LYS A 379 1.55 15.52 -9.63
C LYS A 379 1.85 14.20 -8.93
N ILE A 380 1.20 13.97 -7.81
CA ILE A 380 1.36 12.78 -6.97
C ILE A 380 -0.03 12.32 -6.51
N LEU A 381 -0.29 11.02 -6.58
CA LEU A 381 -1.52 10.40 -6.12
C LEU A 381 -1.21 9.30 -5.10
N CYS A 382 -1.67 9.48 -3.86
CA CYS A 382 -1.59 8.48 -2.80
C CYS A 382 -2.89 7.67 -2.77
N LEU A 383 -2.78 6.37 -2.91
CA LEU A 383 -3.91 5.44 -3.03
C LEU A 383 -3.91 4.40 -1.91
N PRO A 384 -5.10 4.03 -1.43
CA PRO A 384 -5.25 2.90 -0.53
C PRO A 384 -5.03 1.59 -1.29
N GLY A 385 -4.48 0.58 -0.60
CA GLY A 385 -4.32 -0.77 -1.11
C GLY A 385 -3.36 -0.94 -2.28
N GLU A 386 -3.41 -2.11 -2.88
CA GLU A 386 -2.54 -2.58 -3.96
C GLU A 386 -3.23 -2.41 -5.31
N ASN A 387 -3.06 -1.23 -5.92
CA ASN A 387 -3.66 -0.92 -7.22
C ASN A 387 -2.91 -1.66 -8.33
N PHE A 388 -3.66 -2.29 -9.25
CA PHE A 388 -3.08 -2.84 -10.47
C PHE A 388 -2.56 -1.71 -11.36
N VAL A 389 -1.48 -1.97 -12.12
CA VAL A 389 -0.90 -0.98 -13.03
C VAL A 389 -1.94 -0.48 -14.02
N SER A 390 -2.75 -1.38 -14.56
CA SER A 390 -3.82 -1.05 -15.52
C SER A 390 -4.90 -0.14 -14.95
N THR A 391 -5.20 -0.21 -13.65
CA THR A 391 -6.18 0.70 -13.02
C THR A 391 -5.65 2.14 -12.91
N VAL A 392 -4.32 2.30 -12.89
CA VAL A 392 -3.67 3.60 -12.73
C VAL A 392 -3.21 4.17 -14.08
N TYR A 393 -2.47 3.38 -14.87
CA TYR A 393 -1.79 3.87 -16.07
C TYR A 393 -2.43 3.36 -17.38
N GLY A 394 -3.31 2.36 -17.32
CA GLY A 394 -4.03 1.82 -18.48
C GLY A 394 -3.52 0.46 -18.95
N ALA A 395 -3.74 0.17 -20.23
CA ALA A 395 -3.47 -1.13 -20.85
C ALA A 395 -4.27 -2.31 -20.23
N TYR A 396 -5.57 -2.10 -20.03
CA TYR A 396 -6.48 -3.18 -19.60
C TYR A 396 -6.50 -4.36 -20.57
N ASN A 397 -6.68 -5.56 -20.04
CA ASN A 397 -6.90 -6.75 -20.85
C ASN A 397 -8.09 -6.56 -21.79
N THR A 398 -7.93 -6.99 -23.07
CA THR A 398 -9.03 -7.06 -24.03
C THR A 398 -10.01 -8.17 -23.64
N ALA A 399 -11.19 -8.20 -24.26
CA ALA A 399 -12.16 -9.29 -24.06
C ALA A 399 -11.57 -10.68 -24.31
N ASP A 400 -10.65 -10.81 -25.26
CA ASP A 400 -9.99 -12.08 -25.58
C ASP A 400 -9.02 -12.54 -24.49
N ASN A 401 -8.42 -11.61 -23.74
CA ASN A 401 -7.38 -11.88 -22.75
C ASN A 401 -7.85 -11.74 -21.29
N SER A 402 -9.00 -11.11 -21.03
CA SER A 402 -9.51 -10.93 -19.67
C SER A 402 -10.09 -12.21 -19.08
N ALA A 403 -10.04 -12.35 -17.76
CA ALA A 403 -10.59 -13.51 -17.06
C ALA A 403 -12.10 -13.65 -17.24
N THR A 404 -12.82 -12.53 -17.33
CA THR A 404 -14.29 -12.50 -17.46
C THR A 404 -14.78 -12.67 -18.90
N GLY A 405 -13.95 -12.51 -19.92
CA GLY A 405 -14.33 -12.42 -21.32
C GLY A 405 -14.98 -11.08 -21.69
N LYS A 406 -14.96 -10.08 -20.81
CA LYS A 406 -15.44 -8.72 -21.07
C LYS A 406 -14.25 -7.82 -21.42
N GLY A 407 -14.49 -6.82 -22.25
CA GLY A 407 -13.44 -5.90 -22.68
C GLY A 407 -13.19 -4.76 -21.67
N PRO A 408 -12.22 -3.87 -22.01
CA PRO A 408 -11.84 -2.76 -21.16
C PRO A 408 -12.95 -1.72 -20.95
N GLU A 409 -13.99 -1.74 -21.79
CA GLU A 409 -15.11 -0.79 -21.74
C GLU A 409 -15.95 -0.87 -20.46
N ILE A 410 -15.85 -1.96 -19.70
CA ILE A 410 -16.53 -2.06 -18.40
C ILE A 410 -15.68 -1.54 -17.24
N ASN A 411 -14.42 -1.20 -17.49
CA ASN A 411 -13.53 -0.63 -16.47
C ASN A 411 -13.69 0.90 -16.41
N PRO A 412 -13.52 1.51 -15.24
CA PRO A 412 -13.30 2.95 -15.14
C PRO A 412 -12.11 3.40 -15.97
N GLU A 413 -12.08 4.67 -16.37
CA GLU A 413 -10.92 5.27 -17.00
C GLU A 413 -9.69 5.18 -16.08
N PRO A 414 -8.49 4.85 -16.59
CA PRO A 414 -7.27 4.82 -15.78
C PRO A 414 -6.97 6.18 -15.15
N LEU A 415 -6.49 6.19 -13.89
CA LEU A 415 -6.35 7.41 -13.11
C LEU A 415 -5.38 8.42 -13.75
N ALA A 416 -4.29 7.97 -14.35
CA ALA A 416 -3.33 8.85 -15.06
C ALA A 416 -3.96 9.47 -16.32
N VAL A 417 -4.84 8.76 -17.01
CA VAL A 417 -5.60 9.27 -18.15
C VAL A 417 -6.58 10.35 -17.69
N THR A 418 -7.33 10.08 -16.63
CA THR A 418 -8.23 11.07 -16.00
C THR A 418 -7.49 12.32 -15.53
N ALA A 419 -6.25 12.17 -15.01
CA ALA A 419 -5.38 13.29 -14.63
C ALA A 419 -4.75 14.03 -15.84
N GLY A 420 -4.82 13.45 -17.04
CA GLY A 420 -4.14 13.97 -18.23
C GLY A 420 -2.62 14.01 -18.09
N ASP A 421 -2.02 13.05 -17.35
CA ASP A 421 -0.60 13.07 -17.02
C ASP A 421 -0.06 11.66 -16.73
N ASP A 422 0.70 11.13 -17.67
CA ASP A 422 1.38 9.82 -17.54
C ASP A 422 2.65 9.88 -16.68
N THR A 423 3.06 11.09 -16.26
CA THR A 423 4.20 11.31 -15.36
C THR A 423 3.78 11.43 -13.89
N MET A 424 2.47 11.37 -13.61
CA MET A 424 1.93 11.37 -12.25
C MET A 424 2.54 10.21 -11.43
N ILE A 425 3.17 10.53 -10.31
CA ILE A 425 3.73 9.53 -9.40
C ILE A 425 2.59 8.98 -8.54
N THR A 426 2.46 7.65 -8.49
CA THR A 426 1.44 7.01 -7.67
C THR A 426 2.08 6.25 -6.51
N PHE A 427 1.68 6.57 -5.29
CA PHE A 427 2.03 5.83 -4.08
C PHE A 427 0.85 4.93 -3.69
N GLY A 428 0.99 3.63 -3.90
CA GLY A 428 0.08 2.60 -3.39
C GLY A 428 0.32 2.32 -1.90
N VAL A 429 -0.53 1.52 -1.28
CA VAL A 429 -0.43 1.12 0.14
C VAL A 429 -0.15 2.33 1.04
N THR A 430 -0.84 3.44 0.74
CA THR A 430 -0.65 4.71 1.44
C THR A 430 -1.94 5.12 2.12
N ASN A 431 -1.86 5.44 3.41
CA ASN A 431 -2.92 5.85 4.32
C ASN A 431 -3.94 4.75 4.68
N ASP A 432 -4.02 3.67 3.94
CA ASP A 432 -4.87 2.50 4.23
C ASP A 432 -4.42 1.27 3.44
N MET A 433 -4.60 0.08 4.00
CA MET A 433 -4.39 -1.19 3.31
C MET A 433 -5.73 -1.88 3.07
N THR A 434 -6.36 -1.59 1.93
CA THR A 434 -7.66 -2.12 1.53
C THR A 434 -7.57 -3.43 0.73
N GLY A 435 -6.36 -3.97 0.54
CA GLY A 435 -6.10 -5.12 -0.33
C GLY A 435 -6.01 -4.73 -1.81
N TYR A 436 -6.18 -5.72 -2.68
CA TYR A 436 -6.02 -5.53 -4.12
C TYR A 436 -7.18 -4.75 -4.76
N VAL A 437 -6.81 -3.82 -5.64
CA VAL A 437 -7.73 -3.11 -6.55
C VAL A 437 -7.59 -3.71 -7.95
N VAL A 438 -8.39 -4.75 -8.21
CA VAL A 438 -8.35 -5.54 -9.46
C VAL A 438 -9.27 -4.91 -10.50
N PRO A 439 -8.88 -4.84 -11.80
CA PRO A 439 -9.75 -4.36 -12.87
C PRO A 439 -11.07 -5.17 -12.95
N PRO A 440 -12.25 -4.52 -13.06
CA PRO A 440 -13.54 -5.22 -13.15
C PRO A 440 -13.61 -6.27 -14.24
N ASN A 441 -13.01 -6.04 -15.40
CA ASN A 441 -13.02 -7.03 -16.49
C ASN A 441 -12.12 -8.25 -16.24
N ASP A 442 -11.28 -8.19 -15.21
CA ASP A 442 -10.39 -9.29 -14.82
C ASP A 442 -10.70 -9.85 -13.42
N PHE A 443 -11.81 -9.41 -12.82
CA PHE A 443 -12.22 -9.79 -11.47
C PHE A 443 -13.12 -11.03 -11.51
N ILE A 444 -12.63 -12.17 -11.01
CA ILE A 444 -13.41 -13.42 -10.90
C ILE A 444 -13.30 -14.03 -9.51
N LEU A 445 -14.33 -14.72 -9.09
CA LEU A 445 -14.40 -15.39 -7.80
C LEU A 445 -14.71 -16.88 -7.98
N ASN A 446 -14.22 -17.68 -7.04
CA ASN A 446 -14.64 -19.06 -6.92
C ASN A 446 -16.15 -19.11 -6.67
N PRO A 447 -16.94 -19.82 -7.51
CA PRO A 447 -18.40 -19.78 -7.46
C PRO A 447 -19.01 -20.41 -6.21
N THR A 448 -18.31 -21.37 -5.56
CA THR A 448 -18.79 -22.05 -4.33
C THR A 448 -18.11 -21.52 -3.07
N GLN A 449 -16.91 -20.94 -3.21
CA GLN A 449 -16.06 -20.48 -2.11
C GLN A 449 -15.55 -19.06 -2.34
N PRO A 450 -16.44 -18.08 -2.61
CA PRO A 450 -16.02 -16.73 -2.94
C PRO A 450 -15.16 -16.11 -1.80
N TYR A 451 -14.07 -15.48 -2.17
CA TYR A 451 -13.07 -14.88 -1.28
C TYR A 451 -12.33 -15.84 -0.33
N LEU A 452 -12.78 -17.09 -0.19
CA LEU A 452 -12.11 -18.09 0.67
C LEU A 452 -10.98 -18.79 -0.06
N ASN A 453 -11.17 -19.08 -1.33
CA ASN A 453 -10.17 -19.71 -2.19
C ASN A 453 -10.07 -19.00 -3.53
N GLY A 454 -8.84 -18.95 -4.07
CA GLY A 454 -8.61 -18.50 -5.44
C GLY A 454 -9.37 -19.36 -6.46
N TYR A 455 -9.44 -18.87 -7.67
CA TYR A 455 -10.14 -19.55 -8.77
C TYR A 455 -9.25 -19.55 -10.02
N ARG A 456 -9.41 -20.52 -10.90
CA ARG A 456 -8.75 -20.53 -12.20
C ARG A 456 -9.65 -19.94 -13.26
N ASP A 457 -9.11 -19.06 -14.07
CA ASP A 457 -9.83 -18.47 -15.18
C ASP A 457 -9.98 -19.43 -16.36
N ARG A 458 -10.58 -18.96 -17.43
CA ARG A 458 -10.78 -19.68 -18.70
C ARG A 458 -9.49 -20.08 -19.42
N PHE A 459 -8.33 -19.56 -18.97
CA PHE A 459 -7.00 -19.87 -19.48
C PHE A 459 -6.18 -20.73 -18.49
N ASP A 460 -6.83 -21.27 -17.46
CA ASP A 460 -6.22 -22.03 -16.37
C ASP A 460 -5.21 -21.22 -15.51
N LYS A 461 -5.31 -19.88 -15.52
CA LYS A 461 -4.48 -19.00 -14.69
C LYS A 461 -5.09 -18.82 -13.32
N ASN A 462 -4.25 -18.77 -12.30
CA ASN A 462 -4.68 -18.65 -10.91
C ASN A 462 -5.03 -17.19 -10.54
N HIS A 463 -6.26 -16.98 -10.09
CA HIS A 463 -6.78 -15.74 -9.58
C HIS A 463 -6.91 -15.82 -8.05
N TYR A 464 -5.96 -15.24 -7.32
CA TYR A 464 -5.96 -15.20 -5.86
C TYR A 464 -6.08 -13.78 -5.30
N HIS A 465 -5.79 -12.77 -6.10
CA HIS A 465 -5.81 -11.36 -5.66
C HIS A 465 -7.21 -10.95 -5.17
N GLU A 466 -8.26 -11.49 -5.79
CA GLU A 466 -9.64 -11.25 -5.44
C GLU A 466 -9.97 -11.70 -4.01
N THR A 467 -9.27 -12.73 -3.50
CA THR A 467 -9.48 -13.21 -2.10
C THR A 467 -9.04 -12.16 -1.08
N ASN A 468 -8.14 -11.26 -1.48
CA ASN A 468 -7.62 -10.16 -0.67
C ASN A 468 -8.08 -8.77 -1.18
N SER A 469 -9.15 -8.70 -1.95
CA SER A 469 -9.81 -7.46 -2.40
C SER A 469 -11.07 -7.20 -1.58
N MET A 470 -11.47 -5.95 -1.38
CA MET A 470 -12.76 -5.61 -0.76
C MET A 470 -13.96 -5.96 -1.65
N GLY A 471 -13.77 -6.00 -2.97
CA GLY A 471 -14.80 -6.39 -3.93
C GLY A 471 -14.60 -5.80 -5.33
N PRO A 472 -15.47 -6.14 -6.28
CA PRO A 472 -15.30 -5.75 -7.69
C PRO A 472 -15.52 -4.26 -7.97
N LYS A 473 -16.10 -3.51 -7.02
CA LYS A 473 -16.37 -2.06 -7.16
C LYS A 473 -15.28 -1.16 -6.58
N THR A 474 -14.17 -1.72 -6.10
CA THR A 474 -13.10 -0.93 -5.47
C THR A 474 -12.50 0.09 -6.41
N GLN A 475 -12.23 -0.31 -7.66
CA GLN A 475 -11.67 0.61 -8.66
C GLN A 475 -12.65 1.73 -9.03
N GLU A 476 -13.94 1.40 -9.24
CA GLU A 476 -14.97 2.38 -9.55
C GLU A 476 -15.05 3.48 -8.50
N CYS A 477 -15.08 3.10 -7.21
CA CYS A 477 -15.13 4.07 -6.11
C CYS A 477 -13.90 4.97 -6.05
N ILE A 478 -12.70 4.43 -6.33
CA ILE A 478 -11.45 5.22 -6.40
C ILE A 478 -11.50 6.19 -7.58
N ALA A 479 -11.89 5.72 -8.77
CA ALA A 479 -11.92 6.53 -9.98
C ALA A 479 -12.95 7.67 -9.89
N ASP A 480 -14.15 7.39 -9.38
CA ASP A 480 -15.18 8.39 -9.17
C ASP A 480 -14.74 9.46 -8.17
N THR A 481 -14.15 9.03 -7.04
CA THR A 481 -13.61 9.94 -6.02
C THR A 481 -12.49 10.80 -6.58
N PHE A 482 -11.57 10.21 -7.35
CA PHE A 482 -10.47 10.95 -7.95
C PHE A 482 -10.95 11.95 -9.00
N SER A 483 -11.92 11.57 -9.82
CA SER A 483 -12.55 12.49 -10.79
C SER A 483 -13.19 13.70 -10.09
N GLU A 484 -13.83 13.51 -8.96
CA GLU A 484 -14.39 14.60 -8.14
C GLU A 484 -13.29 15.47 -7.54
N VAL A 485 -12.23 14.84 -7.01
CA VAL A 485 -11.05 15.58 -6.49
C VAL A 485 -10.45 16.48 -7.56
N LEU A 486 -10.25 15.99 -8.76
CA LEU A 486 -9.68 16.78 -9.86
C LEU A 486 -10.56 17.99 -10.24
N LYS A 487 -11.89 17.85 -10.23
CA LYS A 487 -12.82 18.98 -10.49
C LYS A 487 -12.68 20.08 -9.46
N ASN A 488 -12.35 19.74 -8.21
CA ASN A 488 -12.23 20.70 -7.11
C ASN A 488 -10.78 21.18 -6.92
N PHE A 489 -9.81 20.50 -7.52
CA PHE A 489 -8.40 20.84 -7.40
C PHE A 489 -7.99 21.98 -8.35
N ASN A 490 -8.60 22.08 -9.54
CA ASN A 490 -8.32 23.11 -10.56
C ASN A 490 -9.07 24.45 -10.28
#